data_5a855117c2a0b5e381d43f4ccbb69e27
#
_entry.id   5a855117c2a0b5e381d43f4ccbb69e27
#
_cell.length_a   1.000
_cell.length_b   1.000
_cell.length_c   1.000
_cell.angle_alpha   90.00
_cell.angle_beta   90.00
_cell.angle_gamma   90.00
#
_symmetry.space_group_name_H-M   'P 1'
#
loop_
_entity.id
_entity.type
_entity.pdbx_description
1 polymer ?
#
loop_
_entity_poly.entity_id
_entity_poly.type
_entity_poly.pdbx_seq_one_letter_code
_entity_poly.pdbx_strand_id
1 'polypeptide(L)'
;STFMDIYNLNKLSKDLGIKKIERDDTKNNKYSLITKISEFDHLMKSCLDKQIFSFDTETDSADSIVANLVGISFSLDKNTASYIPINHKNIDTEIDLKYIVSSLQNLFKNKNITVVGQNIKYDMNVLYKYGVNIDCNIQDTMLMSYVLDSSGKHDLDTLAEKHLNVQTIKYEELVGKGKKQLVLSDLTAEDVYRYACEDA
;
A
#
# COMPACT_ATOMS: atom_id res chain seq x y z
N SER A 1 -14.37 -26.01 -2.34
CA SER A 1 -13.29 -25.05 -2.01
C SER A 1 -13.39 -24.59 -0.57
N THR A 2 -14.55 -24.15 -0.10
CA THR A 2 -14.78 -23.58 1.25
C THR A 2 -14.25 -24.46 2.41
N PHE A 3 -14.41 -25.78 2.34
CA PHE A 3 -13.90 -26.70 3.37
C PHE A 3 -12.36 -26.72 3.40
N MET A 4 -11.71 -26.72 2.25
CA MET A 4 -10.25 -26.73 2.12
C MET A 4 -9.63 -25.45 2.65
N ASP A 5 -10.32 -24.31 2.46
CA ASP A 5 -9.89 -23.00 2.92
C ASP A 5 -10.03 -22.85 4.44
N ILE A 6 -11.17 -23.31 5.02
CA ILE A 6 -11.42 -23.30 6.47
C ILE A 6 -10.34 -24.09 7.24
N TYR A 7 -9.89 -25.23 6.70
CA TYR A 7 -8.92 -26.09 7.36
C TYR A 7 -7.49 -25.92 6.85
N ASN A 8 -7.22 -24.89 6.03
CA ASN A 8 -5.90 -24.56 5.48
C ASN A 8 -5.21 -25.76 4.76
N LEU A 9 -5.99 -26.54 4.02
CA LEU A 9 -5.53 -27.77 3.35
C LEU A 9 -4.95 -27.48 1.95
N ASN A 10 -4.15 -26.42 1.82
CA ASN A 10 -3.57 -25.96 0.55
C ASN A 10 -2.74 -27.05 -0.17
N LYS A 11 -2.01 -27.87 0.60
CA LYS A 11 -1.22 -28.97 0.04
C LYS A 11 -2.14 -30.05 -0.56
N LEU A 12 -3.19 -30.43 0.15
CA LEU A 12 -4.16 -31.41 -0.30
C LEU A 12 -4.95 -30.91 -1.54
N SER A 13 -5.31 -29.62 -1.56
CA SER A 13 -5.95 -28.98 -2.72
C SER A 13 -5.06 -29.08 -3.98
N LYS A 14 -3.76 -28.85 -3.82
CA LYS A 14 -2.78 -28.94 -4.91
C LYS A 14 -2.60 -30.38 -5.39
N ASP A 15 -2.52 -31.34 -4.46
CA ASP A 15 -2.36 -32.77 -4.77
C ASP A 15 -3.60 -33.36 -5.46
N LEU A 16 -4.78 -32.81 -5.17
CA LEU A 16 -6.05 -33.20 -5.80
C LEU A 16 -6.35 -32.44 -7.11
N GLY A 17 -5.45 -31.57 -7.55
CA GLY A 17 -5.63 -30.78 -8.79
C GLY A 17 -6.83 -29.83 -8.77
N ILE A 18 -7.30 -29.45 -7.57
CA ILE A 18 -8.40 -28.50 -7.41
C ILE A 18 -7.85 -27.12 -7.77
N LYS A 19 -8.19 -26.61 -8.95
CA LYS A 19 -7.86 -25.22 -9.32
C LYS A 19 -8.60 -24.28 -8.39
N LYS A 20 -7.88 -23.37 -7.72
CA LYS A 20 -8.50 -22.18 -7.12
C LYS A 20 -9.26 -21.47 -8.25
N ILE A 21 -10.50 -21.10 -7.99
CA ILE A 21 -11.24 -20.22 -8.91
C ILE A 21 -10.54 -18.86 -8.77
N GLU A 22 -9.74 -18.52 -9.75
CA GLU A 22 -9.20 -17.18 -9.90
C GLU A 22 -10.40 -16.23 -10.09
N ARG A 23 -10.77 -15.54 -9.05
CA ARG A 23 -11.64 -14.38 -9.20
C ARG A 23 -10.77 -13.24 -9.66
N ASP A 24 -10.84 -12.95 -10.94
CA ASP A 24 -10.15 -11.84 -11.58
C ASP A 24 -10.86 -10.51 -11.23
N ASP A 25 -10.86 -10.16 -9.94
CA ASP A 25 -11.42 -8.88 -9.47
C ASP A 25 -10.54 -7.69 -9.86
N THR A 26 -9.32 -7.95 -10.35
CA THR A 26 -8.38 -6.90 -10.79
C THR A 26 -8.80 -6.21 -12.09
N LYS A 27 -9.70 -6.80 -12.88
CA LYS A 27 -10.19 -6.22 -14.16
C LYS A 27 -10.91 -4.89 -14.04
N ASN A 28 -11.39 -4.54 -12.84
CA ASN A 28 -12.13 -3.30 -12.59
C ASN A 28 -11.35 -2.27 -11.76
N ASN A 29 -10.09 -2.55 -11.42
CA ASN A 29 -9.29 -1.63 -10.62
C ASN A 29 -8.89 -0.40 -11.46
N LYS A 30 -9.12 0.78 -10.87
CA LYS A 30 -8.76 2.07 -11.44
C LYS A 30 -7.57 2.63 -10.66
N TYR A 31 -6.39 2.30 -11.14
CA TYR A 31 -5.14 2.81 -10.57
C TYR A 31 -4.62 3.98 -11.39
N SER A 32 -4.14 5.00 -10.71
CA SER A 32 -3.59 6.20 -11.33
C SER A 32 -2.19 6.52 -10.80
N LEU A 33 -1.32 6.90 -11.71
CA LEU A 33 -0.01 7.47 -11.41
C LEU A 33 -0.15 8.99 -11.45
N ILE A 34 0.11 9.65 -10.31
CA ILE A 34 -0.07 11.09 -10.15
C ILE A 34 1.29 11.78 -10.24
N THR A 35 1.51 12.53 -11.32
CA THR A 35 2.75 13.29 -11.57
C THR A 35 2.50 14.79 -11.72
N LYS A 36 1.23 15.23 -11.79
CA LYS A 36 0.86 16.64 -11.94
C LYS A 36 0.36 17.23 -10.64
N ILE A 37 0.73 18.48 -10.38
CA ILE A 37 0.29 19.23 -9.19
C ILE A 37 -1.24 19.27 -9.09
N SER A 38 -1.93 19.54 -10.21
CA SER A 38 -3.41 19.63 -10.20
C SER A 38 -4.10 18.32 -9.80
N GLU A 39 -3.55 17.18 -10.19
CA GLU A 39 -4.08 15.86 -9.84
C GLU A 39 -3.81 15.55 -8.36
N PHE A 40 -2.64 15.92 -7.87
CA PHE A 40 -2.27 15.78 -6.46
C PHE A 40 -3.16 16.65 -5.56
N ASP A 41 -3.39 17.92 -5.93
CA ASP A 41 -4.28 18.82 -5.18
C ASP A 41 -5.71 18.28 -5.13
N HIS A 42 -6.19 17.72 -6.24
CA HIS A 42 -7.50 17.08 -6.30
C HIS A 42 -7.57 15.86 -5.35
N LEU A 43 -6.53 15.04 -5.33
CA LEU A 43 -6.45 13.90 -4.40
C LEU A 43 -6.47 14.37 -2.94
N MET A 44 -5.63 15.35 -2.57
CA MET A 44 -5.59 15.90 -1.20
C MET A 44 -6.95 16.47 -0.78
N LYS A 45 -7.62 17.19 -1.66
CA LYS A 45 -8.98 17.67 -1.43
C LYS A 45 -9.97 16.52 -1.23
N SER A 46 -9.89 15.48 -2.06
CA SER A 46 -10.76 14.30 -1.96
C SER A 46 -10.56 13.56 -0.64
N CYS A 47 -9.32 13.47 -0.14
CA CYS A 47 -9.02 12.92 1.19
C CYS A 47 -9.69 13.73 2.32
N LEU A 48 -9.66 15.06 2.22
CA LEU A 48 -10.33 15.95 3.20
C LEU A 48 -11.86 15.79 3.17
N ASP A 49 -12.44 15.66 1.99
CA ASP A 49 -13.90 15.51 1.81
C ASP A 49 -14.40 14.13 2.28
N LYS A 50 -13.66 13.05 1.99
CA LYS A 50 -13.99 11.68 2.39
C LYS A 50 -13.77 11.40 3.86
N GLN A 51 -12.78 12.03 4.47
CA GLN A 51 -12.38 11.90 5.89
C GLN A 51 -11.93 10.49 6.32
N ILE A 52 -12.07 9.48 5.47
CA ILE A 52 -11.52 8.13 5.68
C ILE A 52 -10.92 7.63 4.36
N PHE A 53 -9.68 7.17 4.43
CA PHE A 53 -8.95 6.63 3.28
C PHE A 53 -7.84 5.70 3.74
N SER A 54 -7.39 4.80 2.88
CA SER A 54 -6.18 4.03 3.14
C SER A 54 -4.95 4.71 2.55
N PHE A 55 -3.80 4.39 3.14
CA PHE A 55 -2.52 5.04 2.90
C PHE A 55 -1.39 4.05 3.13
N ASP A 56 -0.40 4.05 2.24
CA ASP A 56 0.80 3.25 2.36
C ASP A 56 2.02 4.00 1.81
N THR A 57 3.23 3.67 2.28
CA THR A 57 4.49 4.25 1.81
C THR A 57 5.39 3.22 1.16
N GLU A 58 5.87 3.51 -0.03
CA GLU A 58 6.92 2.74 -0.69
C GLU A 58 8.30 3.31 -0.35
N THR A 59 9.23 2.41 -0.05
CA THR A 59 10.55 2.77 0.45
C THR A 59 11.66 1.89 -0.14
N ASP A 60 12.91 2.33 0.05
CA ASP A 60 14.10 1.61 -0.42
C ASP A 60 14.67 0.61 0.62
N SER A 61 14.04 0.48 1.79
CA SER A 61 14.52 -0.41 2.87
C SER A 61 13.35 -0.90 3.73
N ALA A 62 13.43 -2.12 4.23
CA ALA A 62 12.49 -2.66 5.21
C ALA A 62 12.69 -2.11 6.64
N ASP A 63 13.81 -1.46 6.93
CA ASP A 63 14.07 -0.78 8.19
C ASP A 63 13.59 0.67 8.10
N SER A 64 12.46 0.97 8.74
CA SER A 64 11.82 2.29 8.73
C SER A 64 12.70 3.44 9.24
N ILE A 65 13.74 3.14 10.04
CA ILE A 65 14.63 4.16 10.60
C ILE A 65 15.58 4.70 9.53
N VAL A 66 16.06 3.85 8.63
CA VAL A 66 17.00 4.23 7.56
C VAL A 66 16.34 4.41 6.20
N ALA A 67 15.15 3.83 6.01
CA ALA A 67 14.41 3.83 4.76
C ALA A 67 14.18 5.24 4.20
N ASN A 68 14.42 5.43 2.90
CA ASN A 68 14.02 6.65 2.20
C ASN A 68 12.69 6.42 1.47
N LEU A 69 11.89 7.48 1.42
CA LEU A 69 10.60 7.47 0.74
C LEU A 69 10.79 7.39 -0.78
N VAL A 70 10.16 6.41 -1.41
CA VAL A 70 10.19 6.19 -2.86
C VAL A 70 8.88 6.64 -3.49
N GLY A 71 7.76 6.47 -2.79
CA GLY A 71 6.46 6.95 -3.22
C GLY A 71 5.41 6.77 -2.14
N ILE A 72 4.20 7.19 -2.44
CA ILE A 72 3.06 7.14 -1.52
C ILE A 72 1.81 6.74 -2.28
N SER A 73 1.02 5.83 -1.74
CA SER A 73 -0.26 5.43 -2.30
C SER A 73 -1.43 5.81 -1.41
N PHE A 74 -2.57 6.10 -2.04
CA PHE A 74 -3.83 6.43 -1.40
C PHE A 74 -4.97 5.68 -2.08
N SER A 75 -5.90 5.16 -1.28
CA SER A 75 -7.16 4.63 -1.77
C SER A 75 -8.34 5.22 -0.99
N LEU A 76 -9.28 5.80 -1.71
CA LEU A 76 -10.45 6.47 -1.15
C LEU A 76 -11.73 5.68 -1.31
N ASP A 77 -11.76 4.77 -2.27
CA ASP A 77 -12.91 3.94 -2.61
C ASP A 77 -12.44 2.55 -3.06
N LYS A 78 -13.29 1.56 -2.89
CA LYS A 78 -13.01 0.19 -3.33
C LYS A 78 -12.61 0.17 -4.82
N ASN A 79 -11.55 -0.57 -5.13
CA ASN A 79 -11.01 -0.77 -6.48
C ASN A 79 -10.46 0.53 -7.13
N THR A 80 -10.14 1.55 -6.34
CA THR A 80 -9.50 2.77 -6.83
C THR A 80 -8.31 3.12 -5.95
N ALA A 81 -7.17 3.40 -6.55
CA ALA A 81 -6.01 3.90 -5.82
C ALA A 81 -5.16 4.82 -6.69
N SER A 82 -4.39 5.67 -6.04
CA SER A 82 -3.51 6.63 -6.67
C SER A 82 -2.12 6.53 -6.07
N TYR A 83 -1.09 6.53 -6.90
CA TYR A 83 0.29 6.51 -6.49
C TYR A 83 0.99 7.83 -6.84
N ILE A 84 1.69 8.42 -5.90
CA ILE A 84 2.50 9.62 -6.04
C ILE A 84 3.97 9.18 -6.00
N PRO A 85 4.70 9.21 -7.11
CA PRO A 85 6.10 8.84 -7.16
C PRO A 85 6.98 9.97 -6.62
N ILE A 86 8.04 9.62 -5.86
CA ILE A 86 8.93 10.60 -5.22
C ILE A 86 10.39 10.39 -5.62
N ASN A 87 10.89 9.17 -5.49
CA ASN A 87 12.30 8.86 -5.73
C ASN A 87 12.45 7.59 -6.55
N HIS A 88 12.08 7.68 -7.82
CA HIS A 88 12.23 6.61 -8.80
C HIS A 88 13.30 6.91 -9.83
N LYS A 89 13.79 5.87 -10.48
CA LYS A 89 14.68 6.02 -11.63
C LYS A 89 13.94 6.74 -12.78
N ASN A 90 14.61 7.78 -13.32
CA ASN A 90 14.07 8.57 -14.45
C ASN A 90 12.69 9.18 -14.19
N ILE A 91 12.43 9.58 -12.95
CA ILE A 91 11.14 10.17 -12.58
C ILE A 91 10.89 11.48 -13.36
N ASP A 92 9.70 11.59 -13.94
CA ASP A 92 9.17 12.82 -14.56
C ASP A 92 7.92 13.23 -13.78
N THR A 93 8.07 14.20 -12.88
CA THR A 93 6.99 14.72 -12.04
C THR A 93 7.11 16.22 -11.84
N GLU A 94 5.98 16.90 -11.83
CA GLU A 94 5.88 18.34 -11.50
C GLU A 94 5.86 18.56 -9.97
N ILE A 95 5.73 17.50 -9.16
CA ILE A 95 5.44 17.59 -7.73
C ILE A 95 6.73 17.50 -6.92
N ASP A 96 7.12 18.60 -6.30
CA ASP A 96 8.26 18.68 -5.40
C ASP A 96 7.99 17.95 -4.08
N LEU A 97 8.99 17.25 -3.54
CA LEU A 97 8.90 16.56 -2.25
C LEU A 97 8.48 17.50 -1.11
N LYS A 98 8.97 18.75 -1.10
CA LYS A 98 8.57 19.73 -0.08
C LYS A 98 7.09 20.07 -0.15
N TYR A 99 6.52 20.12 -1.37
CA TYR A 99 5.10 20.35 -1.58
C TYR A 99 4.28 19.16 -1.07
N ILE A 100 4.70 17.94 -1.37
CA ILE A 100 4.08 16.71 -0.83
C ILE A 100 4.12 16.74 0.70
N VAL A 101 5.27 16.94 1.30
CA VAL A 101 5.46 16.96 2.76
C VAL A 101 4.56 17.99 3.43
N SER A 102 4.50 19.23 2.91
CA SER A 102 3.65 20.28 3.49
C SER A 102 2.15 19.95 3.39
N SER A 103 1.74 19.33 2.29
CA SER A 103 0.36 18.90 2.08
C SER A 103 -0.03 17.77 3.03
N LEU A 104 0.86 16.78 3.22
CA LEU A 104 0.66 15.68 4.17
C LEU A 104 0.62 16.19 5.63
N GLN A 105 1.49 17.13 6.00
CA GLN A 105 1.45 17.74 7.33
C GLN A 105 0.09 18.39 7.60
N ASN A 106 -0.48 19.08 6.62
CA ASN A 106 -1.80 19.70 6.75
C ASN A 106 -2.91 18.66 6.82
N LEU A 107 -2.84 17.62 5.96
CA LEU A 107 -3.82 16.55 5.92
C LEU A 107 -3.87 15.79 7.26
N PHE A 108 -2.73 15.31 7.75
CA PHE A 108 -2.67 14.46 8.94
C PHE A 108 -2.83 15.21 10.28
N LYS A 109 -2.79 16.54 10.30
CA LYS A 109 -3.17 17.34 11.48
C LYS A 109 -4.69 17.39 11.71
N ASN A 110 -5.48 17.06 10.70
CA ASN A 110 -6.94 17.14 10.79
C ASN A 110 -7.51 15.96 11.59
N LYS A 111 -8.00 16.24 12.82
CA LYS A 111 -8.54 15.22 13.73
C LYS A 111 -9.84 14.55 13.25
N ASN A 112 -10.50 15.11 12.23
CA ASN A 112 -11.69 14.49 11.63
C ASN A 112 -11.34 13.39 10.61
N ILE A 113 -10.07 13.27 10.23
CA ILE A 113 -9.61 12.24 9.31
C ILE A 113 -9.34 10.94 10.07
N THR A 114 -9.66 9.85 9.44
CA THR A 114 -9.22 8.50 9.81
C THR A 114 -8.38 7.93 8.68
N VAL A 115 -7.12 7.64 8.96
CA VAL A 115 -6.24 6.96 8.03
C VAL A 115 -6.20 5.47 8.38
N VAL A 116 -6.31 4.62 7.35
CA VAL A 116 -6.20 3.17 7.46
C VAL A 116 -4.87 2.75 6.84
N GLY A 117 -4.15 1.83 7.46
CA GLY A 117 -2.90 1.29 6.92
C GLY A 117 -2.62 -0.11 7.44
N GLN A 118 -1.73 -0.80 6.78
CA GLN A 118 -1.23 -2.11 7.19
C GLN A 118 0.14 -1.95 7.85
N ASN A 119 0.27 -2.22 9.17
CA ASN A 119 1.50 -1.94 9.91
C ASN A 119 1.92 -0.45 9.84
N ILE A 120 0.94 0.43 9.94
CA ILE A 120 1.09 1.88 9.74
C ILE A 120 2.17 2.53 10.61
N LYS A 121 2.61 1.85 11.67
CA LYS A 121 3.75 2.30 12.48
C LYS A 121 5.03 2.42 11.64
N TYR A 122 5.22 1.56 10.64
CA TYR A 122 6.32 1.66 9.70
C TYR A 122 6.27 3.00 8.94
N ASP A 123 5.12 3.31 8.36
CA ASP A 123 4.87 4.53 7.59
C ASP A 123 5.03 5.79 8.44
N MET A 124 4.53 5.75 9.67
CA MET A 124 4.72 6.84 10.65
C MET A 124 6.22 7.13 10.89
N ASN A 125 7.04 6.09 11.06
CA ASN A 125 8.48 6.25 11.27
C ASN A 125 9.16 6.85 10.02
N VAL A 126 8.80 6.36 8.83
CA VAL A 126 9.33 6.87 7.56
C VAL A 126 8.97 8.35 7.40
N LEU A 127 7.71 8.71 7.55
CA LEU A 127 7.21 10.08 7.40
C LEU A 127 7.75 11.03 8.47
N TYR A 128 7.98 10.55 9.68
CA TYR A 128 8.56 11.36 10.77
C TYR A 128 9.92 11.95 10.40
N LYS A 129 10.74 11.22 9.63
CA LYS A 129 12.04 11.71 9.12
C LYS A 129 11.90 12.93 8.22
N TYR A 130 10.76 13.07 7.56
CA TYR A 130 10.43 14.22 6.71
C TYR A 130 9.64 15.31 7.47
N GLY A 131 9.48 15.16 8.80
CA GLY A 131 8.76 16.11 9.65
C GLY A 131 7.23 16.00 9.52
N VAL A 132 6.71 14.89 9.00
CA VAL A 132 5.28 14.62 8.93
C VAL A 132 4.87 13.73 10.09
N ASN A 133 3.97 14.24 10.96
CA ASN A 133 3.33 13.46 12.02
C ASN A 133 1.91 13.08 11.59
N ILE A 134 1.55 11.83 11.78
CA ILE A 134 0.17 11.37 11.61
C ILE A 134 -0.56 11.59 12.94
N ASP A 135 -1.17 12.77 13.08
CA ASP A 135 -1.87 13.19 14.32
C ASP A 135 -3.38 12.93 14.25
N CYS A 136 -3.92 12.49 13.12
CA CYS A 136 -5.32 12.13 12.93
C CYS A 136 -5.66 10.75 13.55
N ASN A 137 -6.91 10.27 13.36
CA ASN A 137 -7.28 8.94 13.80
C ASN A 137 -6.60 7.88 12.93
N ILE A 138 -6.12 6.82 13.56
CA ILE A 138 -5.40 5.73 12.88
C ILE A 138 -6.14 4.42 13.09
N GLN A 139 -6.25 3.64 12.01
CA GLN A 139 -6.69 2.26 12.03
C GLN A 139 -5.63 1.38 11.35
N ASP A 140 -5.10 0.39 12.08
CA ASP A 140 -4.07 -0.52 11.60
C ASP A 140 -4.67 -1.91 11.38
N THR A 141 -4.72 -2.35 10.12
CA THR A 141 -5.33 -3.63 9.72
C THR A 141 -4.55 -4.83 10.24
N MET A 142 -3.23 -4.73 10.39
CA MET A 142 -2.41 -5.77 11.01
C MET A 142 -2.76 -5.94 12.49
N LEU A 143 -2.88 -4.85 13.24
CA LEU A 143 -3.24 -4.89 14.65
C LEU A 143 -4.68 -5.36 14.85
N MET A 144 -5.62 -4.95 13.99
CA MET A 144 -6.99 -5.46 14.00
C MET A 144 -7.02 -6.98 13.81
N SER A 145 -6.23 -7.49 12.87
CA SER A 145 -6.11 -8.93 12.63
C SER A 145 -5.57 -9.67 13.87
N TYR A 146 -4.56 -9.13 14.55
CA TYR A 146 -4.04 -9.70 15.79
C TYR A 146 -5.08 -9.75 16.91
N VAL A 147 -5.93 -8.73 17.02
CA VAL A 147 -7.00 -8.69 18.03
C VAL A 147 -8.09 -9.72 17.74
N LEU A 148 -8.42 -9.93 16.47
CA LEU A 148 -9.43 -10.90 16.05
C LEU A 148 -8.97 -12.35 16.20
N ASP A 149 -7.73 -12.63 15.86
CA ASP A 149 -7.14 -13.95 15.91
C ASP A 149 -5.60 -13.79 16.06
N SER A 150 -5.06 -14.06 17.24
CA SER A 150 -3.63 -13.92 17.50
C SER A 150 -2.78 -15.02 16.87
N SER A 151 -3.39 -16.01 16.24
CA SER A 151 -2.72 -17.11 15.56
C SER A 151 -2.54 -16.84 14.07
N GLY A 152 -1.47 -17.37 13.50
CA GLY A 152 -1.25 -17.31 12.05
C GLY A 152 -0.41 -16.12 11.59
N LYS A 153 -0.56 -15.77 10.31
CA LYS A 153 0.13 -14.67 9.67
C LYS A 153 -0.79 -13.47 9.52
N HIS A 154 -0.24 -12.28 9.71
CA HIS A 154 -0.96 -11.01 9.66
C HIS A 154 -0.39 -10.04 8.61
N ASP A 155 0.44 -10.54 7.69
CA ASP A 155 0.91 -9.78 6.54
C ASP A 155 -0.22 -9.49 5.56
N LEU A 156 -0.08 -8.41 4.79
CA LEU A 156 -1.09 -7.91 3.85
C LEU A 156 -1.55 -8.99 2.86
N ASP A 157 -0.59 -9.70 2.28
CA ASP A 157 -0.87 -10.77 1.31
C ASP A 157 -1.77 -11.86 1.89
N THR A 158 -1.44 -12.31 3.11
CA THR A 158 -2.22 -13.34 3.81
C THR A 158 -3.63 -12.84 4.13
N LEU A 159 -3.76 -11.58 4.57
CA LEU A 159 -5.05 -10.99 4.89
C LEU A 159 -5.90 -10.74 3.64
N ALA A 160 -5.30 -10.25 2.56
CA ALA A 160 -5.98 -10.07 1.27
C ALA A 160 -6.50 -11.42 0.71
N GLU A 161 -5.66 -12.46 0.74
CA GLU A 161 -6.10 -13.81 0.33
C GLU A 161 -7.23 -14.35 1.24
N LYS A 162 -7.07 -14.23 2.56
CA LYS A 162 -8.01 -14.78 3.56
C LYS A 162 -9.37 -14.10 3.53
N HIS A 163 -9.40 -12.77 3.46
CA HIS A 163 -10.61 -11.98 3.65
C HIS A 163 -11.24 -11.51 2.34
N LEU A 164 -10.43 -11.23 1.33
CA LEU A 164 -10.89 -10.70 0.03
C LEU A 164 -10.81 -11.73 -1.10
N ASN A 165 -10.08 -12.84 -0.90
CA ASN A 165 -9.76 -13.83 -1.93
C ASN A 165 -9.03 -13.20 -3.14
N VAL A 166 -8.17 -12.22 -2.86
CA VAL A 166 -7.34 -11.51 -3.83
C VAL A 166 -5.90 -11.99 -3.67
N GLN A 167 -5.21 -12.22 -4.78
CA GLN A 167 -3.76 -12.43 -4.81
C GLN A 167 -3.10 -11.13 -5.21
N THR A 168 -2.28 -10.58 -4.32
CA THR A 168 -1.52 -9.36 -4.53
C THR A 168 -0.27 -9.60 -5.37
N ILE A 169 0.22 -8.57 -6.05
CA ILE A 169 1.54 -8.58 -6.70
C ILE A 169 2.60 -8.72 -5.62
N LYS A 170 3.52 -9.66 -5.79
CA LYS A 170 4.58 -9.87 -4.78
C LYS A 170 5.74 -8.92 -5.00
N TYR A 171 6.27 -8.36 -3.92
CA TYR A 171 7.46 -7.52 -3.93
C TYR A 171 8.60 -8.11 -4.76
N GLU A 172 8.85 -9.43 -4.61
CA GLU A 172 9.90 -10.14 -5.32
C GLU A 172 9.68 -10.25 -6.83
N GLU A 173 8.44 -10.09 -7.32
CA GLU A 173 8.13 -10.06 -8.75
C GLU A 173 8.61 -8.76 -9.39
N LEU A 174 8.64 -7.66 -8.62
CA LEU A 174 9.14 -6.36 -9.06
C LEU A 174 10.67 -6.28 -9.00
N VAL A 175 11.23 -6.60 -7.85
CA VAL A 175 12.65 -6.34 -7.56
C VAL A 175 13.56 -7.55 -7.82
N GLY A 176 12.98 -8.73 -8.09
CA GLY A 176 13.75 -9.97 -8.24
C GLY A 176 14.16 -10.58 -6.90
N LYS A 177 15.02 -11.60 -6.96
CA LYS A 177 15.48 -12.38 -5.79
C LYS A 177 16.99 -12.48 -5.70
N GLY A 178 17.48 -12.61 -4.46
CA GLY A 178 18.88 -12.94 -4.16
C GLY A 178 19.85 -11.78 -4.36
N LYS A 179 21.10 -12.07 -4.70
CA LYS A 179 22.19 -11.07 -4.75
C LYS A 179 22.03 -9.96 -5.80
N LYS A 180 21.13 -10.13 -6.76
CA LYS A 180 20.83 -9.13 -7.81
C LYS A 180 19.49 -8.45 -7.59
N GLN A 181 18.92 -8.59 -6.41
CA GLN A 181 17.68 -7.93 -6.06
C GLN A 181 17.87 -6.41 -6.12
N LEU A 182 16.98 -5.74 -6.83
CA LEU A 182 16.90 -4.29 -6.92
C LEU A 182 16.17 -3.72 -5.71
N VAL A 183 16.23 -2.41 -5.52
CA VAL A 183 15.35 -1.68 -4.62
C VAL A 183 14.31 -0.89 -5.44
N LEU A 184 13.19 -0.51 -4.83
CA LEU A 184 12.11 0.18 -5.57
C LEU A 184 12.55 1.48 -6.24
N SER A 185 13.52 2.20 -5.66
CA SER A 185 14.09 3.41 -6.27
C SER A 185 14.90 3.15 -7.54
N ASP A 186 15.32 1.91 -7.80
CA ASP A 186 15.99 1.53 -9.05
C ASP A 186 15.01 1.27 -10.21
N LEU A 187 13.72 1.16 -9.90
CA LEU A 187 12.64 0.92 -10.85
C LEU A 187 11.99 2.24 -11.28
N THR A 188 11.29 2.23 -12.41
CA THR A 188 10.47 3.37 -12.84
C THR A 188 9.17 3.43 -12.04
N ALA A 189 8.53 4.60 -11.99
CA ALA A 189 7.24 4.75 -11.34
C ALA A 189 6.15 3.90 -12.01
N GLU A 190 6.23 3.73 -13.34
CA GLU A 190 5.33 2.91 -14.14
C GLU A 190 5.43 1.42 -13.80
N ASP A 191 6.61 0.94 -13.41
CA ASP A 191 6.80 -0.45 -13.00
C ASP A 191 6.21 -0.72 -11.61
N VAL A 192 6.19 0.28 -10.72
CA VAL A 192 5.84 0.14 -9.29
C VAL A 192 4.40 0.52 -8.97
N TYR A 193 3.80 1.50 -9.70
CA TYR A 193 2.52 2.10 -9.29
C TYR A 193 1.37 1.11 -9.10
N ARG A 194 1.34 0.01 -9.87
CA ARG A 194 0.28 -1.00 -9.72
C ARG A 194 0.40 -1.76 -8.42
N TYR A 195 1.61 -2.19 -8.09
CA TYR A 195 1.92 -2.83 -6.82
C TYR A 195 1.55 -1.93 -5.64
N ALA A 196 2.07 -0.69 -5.63
CA ALA A 196 1.79 0.28 -4.58
C ALA A 196 0.30 0.64 -4.44
N CYS A 197 -0.46 0.64 -5.55
CA CYS A 197 -1.90 0.84 -5.53
C CYS A 197 -2.68 -0.38 -4.98
N GLU A 198 -2.12 -1.58 -5.06
CA GLU A 198 -2.75 -2.77 -4.47
C GLU A 198 -2.57 -2.81 -2.95
N ASP A 199 -1.48 -2.26 -2.44
CA ASP A 199 -1.15 -2.26 -1.01
C ASP A 199 -1.97 -1.19 -0.23
N ALA A 200 -2.48 -0.15 -0.91
CA ALA A 200 -3.37 0.87 -0.35
C ALA A 200 -4.86 0.47 -0.52
#